data_38a78fca430e6b1f6d8f3eb0e600865f
#
_entry.id   38a78fca430e6b1f6d8f3eb0e600865f
#
_cell.length_a   1.000
_cell.length_b   1.000
_cell.length_c   1.000
_cell.angle_alpha   90.00
_cell.angle_beta   90.00
_cell.angle_gamma   90.00
#
_symmetry.space_group_name_H-M   'P 1'
#
loop_
_entity.id
_entity.type
_entity.pdbx_description
1 polymer ?
#
loop_
_entity_poly.entity_id
_entity_poly.type
_entity_poly.pdbx_seq_one_letter_code
_entity_poly.pdbx_strand_id
1 'polypeptide(L)'
;DNAGADASIAAVQKAKDAGIPVYLIDREINATGVASAQLVANNYQGAVLGGEEFVSAMGESGDFIELIGKETDTNAGIRSKGYNDVIADYPDMVKVAAQSANWSQSEAFDVMEKLIQAHPNVKGVIAGNDTMALGASAALKAAGMNDVIVAGFDGSREVMDAIVAGDINHTVLQPIANF
;
A
#
# COMPACT_ATOMS: atom_id res chain seq x y z
N ASP A 1 16.65 -2.80 -3.09
CA ASP A 1 15.78 -2.56 -1.94
C ASP A 1 16.55 -2.60 -0.63
N ASN A 2 16.22 -1.72 0.29
CA ASN A 2 16.79 -1.75 1.64
C ASN A 2 15.95 -2.63 2.58
N ALA A 3 16.55 -3.07 3.69
CA ALA A 3 15.88 -3.92 4.69
C ALA A 3 14.95 -3.16 5.64
N GLY A 4 14.95 -1.84 5.56
CA GLY A 4 14.20 -0.89 6.38
C GLY A 4 14.95 0.43 6.44
N ALA A 5 14.20 1.53 6.56
CA ALA A 5 14.74 2.88 6.43
C ALA A 5 15.86 3.19 7.45
N ASP A 6 15.72 2.76 8.69
CA ASP A 6 16.73 2.95 9.73
C ASP A 6 17.79 1.85 9.73
N ALA A 7 17.38 0.59 9.57
CA ALA A 7 18.27 -0.57 9.64
C ALA A 7 19.35 -0.56 8.55
N SER A 8 19.10 0.09 7.41
CA SER A 8 20.02 0.12 6.28
C SER A 8 21.06 1.25 6.34
N ILE A 9 20.89 2.25 7.24
CA ILE A 9 21.78 3.42 7.33
C ILE A 9 23.25 3.01 7.51
N ALA A 10 23.52 2.09 8.45
CA ALA A 10 24.89 1.67 8.75
C ALA A 10 25.58 0.98 7.56
N ALA A 11 24.85 0.18 6.80
CA ALA A 11 25.38 -0.48 5.61
C ALA A 11 25.71 0.50 4.50
N VAL A 12 24.84 1.49 4.26
CA VAL A 12 25.06 2.55 3.28
C VAL A 12 26.24 3.45 3.70
N GLN A 13 26.33 3.80 4.99
CA GLN A 13 27.47 4.56 5.52
C GLN A 13 28.79 3.84 5.34
N LYS A 14 28.82 2.52 5.62
CA LYS A 14 30.04 1.70 5.42
C LYS A 14 30.50 1.70 3.95
N ALA A 15 29.57 1.63 3.00
CA ALA A 15 29.90 1.71 1.58
C ALA A 15 30.45 3.09 1.23
N LYS A 16 29.82 4.17 1.72
CA LYS A 16 30.29 5.55 1.53
C LYS A 16 31.70 5.74 2.06
N ASP A 17 32.01 5.25 3.28
CA ASP A 17 33.32 5.36 3.92
C ASP A 17 34.41 4.60 3.14
N ALA A 18 34.00 3.54 2.42
CA ALA A 18 34.87 2.81 1.50
C ALA A 18 34.99 3.46 0.09
N GLY A 19 34.44 4.65 -0.11
CA GLY A 19 34.44 5.36 -1.39
C GLY A 19 33.51 4.74 -2.47
N ILE A 20 32.58 3.90 -2.07
CA ILE A 20 31.61 3.25 -2.98
C ILE A 20 30.35 4.10 -3.05
N PRO A 21 29.97 4.63 -4.25
CA PRO A 21 28.73 5.38 -4.39
C PRO A 21 27.53 4.47 -4.26
N VAL A 22 26.53 4.90 -3.47
CA VAL A 22 25.28 4.16 -3.25
C VAL A 22 24.10 4.98 -3.75
N TYR A 23 23.28 4.39 -4.59
CA TYR A 23 22.03 4.95 -5.09
C TYR A 23 20.87 4.10 -4.59
N LEU A 24 19.91 4.73 -3.91
CA LEU A 24 18.71 4.07 -3.44
C LEU A 24 17.56 4.40 -4.40
N ILE A 25 16.80 3.38 -4.78
CA ILE A 25 15.67 3.49 -5.69
C ILE A 25 14.46 2.86 -5.02
N ASP A 26 13.31 3.50 -5.14
CA ASP A 26 12.01 3.10 -4.61
C ASP A 26 11.89 3.23 -3.08
N ARG A 27 12.87 2.77 -2.32
CA ARG A 27 12.89 2.88 -0.85
C ARG A 27 14.08 3.69 -0.36
N GLU A 28 13.79 4.71 0.43
CA GLU A 28 14.79 5.57 1.04
C GLU A 28 15.27 5.06 2.42
N ILE A 29 16.33 5.68 2.93
CA ILE A 29 16.76 5.57 4.33
C ILE A 29 16.51 6.88 5.06
N ASN A 30 16.28 6.82 6.38
CA ASN A 30 16.08 7.99 7.24
C ASN A 30 17.38 8.74 7.54
N ALA A 31 18.23 8.95 6.50
CA ALA A 31 19.48 9.67 6.64
C ALA A 31 19.81 10.47 5.38
N THR A 32 19.95 11.77 5.55
CA THR A 32 20.34 12.68 4.47
C THR A 32 21.85 12.70 4.30
N GLY A 33 22.33 12.70 3.04
CA GLY A 33 23.75 12.84 2.71
C GLY A 33 24.60 11.59 2.97
N VAL A 34 23.99 10.45 3.31
CA VAL A 34 24.67 9.16 3.43
C VAL A 34 24.72 8.47 2.08
N ALA A 35 23.60 8.23 1.43
CA ALA A 35 23.56 7.78 0.05
C ALA A 35 23.95 8.90 -0.92
N SER A 36 24.48 8.53 -2.10
CA SER A 36 24.82 9.46 -3.19
C SER A 36 23.55 10.10 -3.77
N ALA A 37 22.48 9.32 -3.91
CA ALA A 37 21.12 9.80 -4.21
C ALA A 37 20.08 8.82 -3.66
N GLN A 38 18.87 9.35 -3.41
CA GLN A 38 17.67 8.60 -3.09
C GLN A 38 16.55 9.02 -4.04
N LEU A 39 16.06 8.10 -4.83
CA LEU A 39 15.07 8.30 -5.87
C LEU A 39 13.79 7.54 -5.48
N VAL A 40 12.74 8.27 -5.15
CA VAL A 40 11.45 7.69 -4.72
C VAL A 40 10.32 8.31 -5.53
N ALA A 41 9.24 7.55 -5.73
CA ALA A 41 8.01 8.10 -6.31
C ALA A 41 7.36 9.10 -5.34
N ASN A 42 6.50 9.98 -5.85
CA ASN A 42 5.67 10.82 -4.99
C ASN A 42 4.52 9.97 -4.41
N ASN A 43 4.87 9.11 -3.44
CA ASN A 43 3.96 8.18 -2.79
C ASN A 43 2.76 8.86 -2.14
N TYR A 44 2.95 10.05 -1.56
CA TYR A 44 1.86 10.81 -0.96
C TYR A 44 0.83 11.24 -2.01
N GLN A 45 1.27 11.84 -3.12
CA GLN A 45 0.37 12.25 -4.18
C GLN A 45 -0.37 11.05 -4.81
N GLY A 46 0.36 9.95 -5.05
CA GLY A 46 -0.25 8.72 -5.53
C GLY A 46 -1.32 8.19 -4.58
N ALA A 47 -1.05 8.21 -3.27
CA ALA A 47 -2.00 7.78 -2.27
C ALA A 47 -3.24 8.71 -2.16
N VAL A 48 -3.06 10.02 -2.30
CA VAL A 48 -4.18 10.97 -2.39
C VAL A 48 -5.08 10.61 -3.57
N LEU A 49 -4.52 10.44 -4.77
CA LEU A 49 -5.30 10.05 -5.96
C LEU A 49 -6.00 8.69 -5.80
N GLY A 50 -5.31 7.69 -5.22
CA GLY A 50 -5.90 6.39 -4.93
C GLY A 50 -7.00 6.45 -3.87
N GLY A 51 -6.86 7.33 -2.88
CA GLY A 51 -7.87 7.60 -1.86
C GLY A 51 -9.12 8.26 -2.44
N GLU A 52 -8.96 9.25 -3.32
CA GLU A 52 -10.07 9.91 -4.03
C GLU A 52 -10.87 8.90 -4.86
N GLU A 53 -10.20 8.04 -5.61
CA GLU A 53 -10.85 7.00 -6.40
C GLU A 53 -11.55 5.95 -5.51
N PHE A 54 -10.91 5.56 -4.39
CA PHE A 54 -11.50 4.64 -3.42
C PHE A 54 -12.78 5.21 -2.80
N VAL A 55 -12.77 6.48 -2.39
CA VAL A 55 -13.96 7.19 -1.88
C VAL A 55 -15.08 7.18 -2.92
N SER A 56 -14.75 7.52 -4.17
CA SER A 56 -15.71 7.49 -5.29
C SER A 56 -16.30 6.11 -5.50
N ALA A 57 -15.48 5.07 -5.53
CA ALA A 57 -15.90 3.68 -5.72
C ALA A 57 -16.78 3.17 -4.56
N MET A 58 -16.51 3.62 -3.33
CA MET A 58 -17.30 3.32 -2.13
C MET A 58 -18.64 4.07 -2.08
N GLY A 59 -18.85 5.07 -2.93
CA GLY A 59 -20.02 5.96 -2.85
C GLY A 59 -20.03 6.82 -1.59
N GLU A 60 -18.84 7.28 -1.17
CA GLU A 60 -18.59 8.20 -0.04
C GLU A 60 -19.07 7.67 1.33
N SER A 61 -19.33 6.36 1.47
CA SER A 61 -19.89 5.79 2.71
C SER A 61 -19.58 4.31 2.89
N GLY A 62 -19.57 3.87 4.15
CA GLY A 62 -19.48 2.48 4.57
C GLY A 62 -18.18 2.11 5.28
N ASP A 63 -18.18 0.91 5.83
CA ASP A 63 -17.06 0.37 6.59
C ASP A 63 -15.94 -0.07 5.64
N PHE A 64 -14.70 0.29 5.96
CA PHE A 64 -13.54 -0.16 5.21
C PHE A 64 -12.38 -0.61 6.08
N ILE A 65 -11.50 -1.42 5.49
CA ILE A 65 -10.25 -1.92 6.09
C ILE A 65 -9.07 -1.33 5.33
N GLU A 66 -8.03 -0.94 6.07
CA GLU A 66 -6.74 -0.54 5.51
C GLU A 66 -5.70 -1.63 5.74
N LEU A 67 -5.09 -2.15 4.66
CA LEU A 67 -3.91 -3.01 4.75
C LEU A 67 -2.64 -2.17 4.58
N ILE A 68 -1.90 -2.04 5.67
CA ILE A 68 -0.67 -1.24 5.73
C ILE A 68 0.52 -2.09 5.29
N GLY A 69 1.50 -1.48 4.64
CA GLY A 69 2.74 -2.12 4.27
C GLY A 69 3.66 -2.40 5.46
N LYS A 70 4.91 -2.71 5.17
CA LYS A 70 5.92 -2.96 6.20
C LYS A 70 6.25 -1.67 6.95
N GLU A 71 6.02 -1.64 8.25
CA GLU A 71 6.17 -0.43 9.09
C GLU A 71 7.59 0.15 9.12
N THR A 72 8.61 -0.66 8.83
CA THR A 72 10.00 -0.20 8.72
C THR A 72 10.35 0.45 7.38
N ASP A 73 9.39 0.54 6.46
CA ASP A 73 9.48 1.18 5.16
C ASP A 73 8.69 2.50 5.19
N THR A 74 9.35 3.61 4.87
CA THR A 74 8.74 4.95 4.87
C THR A 74 7.53 5.04 3.94
N ASN A 75 7.52 4.30 2.84
CA ASN A 75 6.42 4.28 1.89
C ASN A 75 5.10 3.82 2.53
N ALA A 76 5.16 2.89 3.50
CA ALA A 76 3.96 2.40 4.19
C ALA A 76 3.22 3.53 4.91
N GLY A 77 3.93 4.31 5.71
CA GLY A 77 3.36 5.45 6.44
C GLY A 77 2.93 6.59 5.52
N ILE A 78 3.70 6.87 4.46
CA ILE A 78 3.39 7.94 3.51
C ILE A 78 2.12 7.62 2.72
N ARG A 79 1.96 6.39 2.23
CA ARG A 79 0.75 5.96 1.51
C ARG A 79 -0.47 5.96 2.43
N SER A 80 -0.34 5.37 3.63
CA SER A 80 -1.40 5.40 4.64
C SER A 80 -1.84 6.82 4.96
N LYS A 81 -0.89 7.76 5.15
CA LYS A 81 -1.21 9.16 5.39
C LYS A 81 -2.02 9.77 4.24
N GLY A 82 -1.61 9.56 2.98
CA GLY A 82 -2.31 10.11 1.82
C GLY A 82 -3.76 9.62 1.74
N TYR A 83 -4.00 8.32 1.95
CA TYR A 83 -5.35 7.75 2.01
C TYR A 83 -6.19 8.38 3.13
N ASN A 84 -5.63 8.44 4.34
CA ASN A 84 -6.37 8.95 5.50
C ASN A 84 -6.66 10.45 5.40
N ASP A 85 -5.76 11.25 4.82
CA ASP A 85 -5.99 12.68 4.63
C ASP A 85 -7.19 12.94 3.71
N VAL A 86 -7.39 12.13 2.66
CA VAL A 86 -8.57 12.23 1.78
C VAL A 86 -9.83 11.73 2.47
N ILE A 87 -9.78 10.53 3.04
CA ILE A 87 -10.97 9.88 3.61
C ILE A 87 -11.51 10.65 4.82
N ALA A 88 -10.67 11.42 5.51
CA ALA A 88 -11.09 12.25 6.65
C ALA A 88 -12.17 13.28 6.31
N ASP A 89 -12.30 13.67 5.05
CA ASP A 89 -13.34 14.60 4.59
C ASP A 89 -14.71 13.92 4.39
N TYR A 90 -14.79 12.59 4.54
CA TYR A 90 -15.98 11.76 4.33
C TYR A 90 -16.41 11.05 5.61
N PRO A 91 -17.20 11.69 6.49
CA PRO A 91 -17.51 11.18 7.82
C PRO A 91 -18.33 9.89 7.83
N ASP A 92 -19.01 9.57 6.72
CA ASP A 92 -19.76 8.32 6.57
C ASP A 92 -18.90 7.14 6.12
N MET A 93 -17.62 7.35 5.82
CA MET A 93 -16.63 6.31 5.60
C MET A 93 -15.93 5.95 6.91
N VAL A 94 -16.16 4.74 7.42
CA VAL A 94 -15.65 4.32 8.72
C VAL A 94 -14.53 3.30 8.56
N LYS A 95 -13.32 3.67 8.98
CA LYS A 95 -12.21 2.71 9.05
C LYS A 95 -12.39 1.79 10.26
N VAL A 96 -12.86 0.57 10.01
CA VAL A 96 -13.14 -0.43 11.07
C VAL A 96 -11.91 -1.20 11.51
N ALA A 97 -10.88 -1.29 10.65
CA ALA A 97 -9.60 -1.89 11.00
C ALA A 97 -8.47 -1.34 10.13
N ALA A 98 -7.26 -1.36 10.69
CA ALA A 98 -6.02 -1.12 9.96
C ALA A 98 -4.97 -2.11 10.47
N GLN A 99 -4.33 -2.86 9.57
CA GLN A 99 -3.32 -3.85 9.95
C GLN A 99 -2.22 -3.97 8.91
N SER A 100 -0.97 -4.10 9.37
CA SER A 100 0.14 -4.38 8.47
C SER A 100 0.06 -5.81 7.95
N ALA A 101 0.32 -5.97 6.65
CA ALA A 101 0.53 -7.25 5.97
C ALA A 101 1.89 -7.28 5.25
N ASN A 102 2.84 -6.43 5.67
CA ASN A 102 4.26 -6.47 5.34
C ASN A 102 4.60 -6.52 3.84
N TRP A 103 3.75 -5.95 2.96
CA TRP A 103 3.86 -6.05 1.49
C TRP A 103 3.67 -7.48 0.95
N SER A 104 3.17 -8.41 1.74
CA SER A 104 3.06 -9.83 1.43
C SER A 104 1.63 -10.22 1.05
N GLN A 105 1.48 -10.94 -0.07
CA GLN A 105 0.19 -11.45 -0.52
C GLN A 105 -0.37 -12.49 0.45
N SER A 106 0.47 -13.42 0.92
CA SER A 106 0.03 -14.46 1.86
C SER A 106 -0.35 -13.90 3.22
N GLU A 107 0.44 -12.94 3.74
CA GLU A 107 0.09 -12.30 5.02
C GLU A 107 -1.18 -11.47 4.88
N ALA A 108 -1.39 -10.78 3.75
CA ALA A 108 -2.62 -10.04 3.48
C ALA A 108 -3.85 -10.98 3.43
N PHE A 109 -3.71 -12.16 2.82
CA PHE A 109 -4.76 -13.17 2.83
C PHE A 109 -5.09 -13.60 4.27
N ASP A 110 -4.09 -14.01 5.06
CA ASP A 110 -4.25 -14.49 6.44
C ASP A 110 -4.83 -13.40 7.38
N VAL A 111 -4.44 -12.16 7.18
CA VAL A 111 -4.97 -11.00 7.91
C VAL A 111 -6.42 -10.76 7.55
N MET A 112 -6.74 -10.77 6.24
CA MET A 112 -8.11 -10.53 5.77
C MET A 112 -9.08 -11.62 6.20
N GLU A 113 -8.69 -12.91 6.22
CA GLU A 113 -9.56 -13.97 6.75
C GLU A 113 -10.07 -13.68 8.17
N LYS A 114 -9.19 -13.12 9.02
CA LYS A 114 -9.54 -12.76 10.40
C LYS A 114 -10.39 -11.49 10.46
N LEU A 115 -10.03 -10.49 9.66
CA LEU A 115 -10.74 -9.21 9.64
C LEU A 115 -12.15 -9.33 9.06
N ILE A 116 -12.37 -10.18 8.07
CA ILE A 116 -13.71 -10.50 7.52
C ILE A 116 -14.61 -11.10 8.60
N GLN A 117 -14.08 -12.00 9.44
CA GLN A 117 -14.85 -12.58 10.55
C GLN A 117 -15.24 -11.53 11.61
N ALA A 118 -14.35 -10.59 11.88
CA ALA A 118 -14.59 -9.50 12.84
C ALA A 118 -15.51 -8.39 12.25
N HIS A 119 -15.44 -8.17 10.94
CA HIS A 119 -16.14 -7.09 10.24
C HIS A 119 -16.90 -7.62 9.00
N PRO A 120 -17.96 -8.44 9.21
CA PRO A 120 -18.64 -9.12 8.09
C PRO A 120 -19.41 -8.17 7.15
N ASN A 121 -19.58 -6.92 7.55
CA ASN A 121 -20.29 -5.90 6.76
C ASN A 121 -19.35 -4.93 6.04
N VAL A 122 -18.03 -5.22 6.02
CA VAL A 122 -17.05 -4.38 5.33
C VAL A 122 -17.40 -4.23 3.86
N LYS A 123 -17.32 -3.00 3.35
CA LYS A 123 -17.63 -2.65 1.96
C LYS A 123 -16.42 -2.32 1.12
N GLY A 124 -15.28 -2.03 1.75
CA GLY A 124 -14.06 -1.70 1.04
C GLY A 124 -12.79 -2.14 1.74
N VAL A 125 -11.75 -2.38 0.94
CA VAL A 125 -10.38 -2.63 1.39
C VAL A 125 -9.43 -1.77 0.57
N ILE A 126 -8.66 -0.90 1.24
CA ILE A 126 -7.60 -0.15 0.61
C ILE A 126 -6.25 -0.71 1.07
N ALA A 127 -5.45 -1.17 0.11
CA ALA A 127 -4.17 -1.78 0.39
C ALA A 127 -3.01 -0.85 0.00
N GLY A 128 -1.96 -0.85 0.80
CA GLY A 128 -0.77 -0.06 0.56
C GLY A 128 0.02 -0.48 -0.68
N ASN A 129 -0.21 -1.70 -1.21
CA ASN A 129 0.32 -2.15 -2.50
C ASN A 129 -0.56 -3.21 -3.18
N ASP A 130 -0.26 -3.49 -4.44
CA ASP A 130 -0.96 -4.46 -5.29
C ASP A 130 -0.87 -5.89 -4.77
N THR A 131 0.30 -6.28 -4.26
CA THR A 131 0.52 -7.63 -3.73
C THR A 131 -0.44 -7.92 -2.56
N MET A 132 -0.62 -6.96 -1.66
CA MET A 132 -1.59 -7.09 -0.56
C MET A 132 -3.03 -7.01 -1.06
N ALA A 133 -3.33 -6.18 -2.08
CA ALA A 133 -4.66 -6.12 -2.68
C ALA A 133 -5.09 -7.46 -3.29
N LEU A 134 -4.17 -8.17 -3.95
CA LEU A 134 -4.41 -9.53 -4.47
C LEU A 134 -4.70 -10.53 -3.35
N GLY A 135 -3.96 -10.45 -2.23
CA GLY A 135 -4.20 -11.29 -1.06
C GLY A 135 -5.57 -11.02 -0.43
N ALA A 136 -5.93 -9.75 -0.28
CA ALA A 136 -7.23 -9.34 0.23
C ALA A 136 -8.39 -9.81 -0.67
N SER A 137 -8.27 -9.61 -1.99
CA SER A 137 -9.25 -10.05 -2.98
C SER A 137 -9.46 -11.56 -2.93
N ALA A 138 -8.37 -12.33 -2.80
CA ALA A 138 -8.45 -13.79 -2.68
C ALA A 138 -9.20 -14.25 -1.41
N ALA A 139 -8.96 -13.60 -0.26
CA ALA A 139 -9.66 -13.90 0.99
C ALA A 139 -11.15 -13.53 0.92
N LEU A 140 -11.49 -12.38 0.34
CA LEU A 140 -12.87 -11.95 0.11
C LEU A 140 -13.62 -12.92 -0.78
N LYS A 141 -13.02 -13.36 -1.89
CA LYS A 141 -13.60 -14.38 -2.77
C LYS A 141 -13.84 -15.71 -2.05
N ALA A 142 -12.88 -16.17 -1.26
CA ALA A 142 -13.03 -17.40 -0.48
C ALA A 142 -14.18 -17.30 0.53
N ALA A 143 -14.47 -16.10 1.03
CA ALA A 143 -15.60 -15.81 1.92
C ALA A 143 -16.91 -15.53 1.17
N GLY A 144 -16.91 -15.53 -0.17
CA GLY A 144 -18.11 -15.20 -0.97
C GLY A 144 -18.49 -13.72 -0.99
N MET A 145 -17.57 -12.83 -0.58
CA MET A 145 -17.77 -11.37 -0.50
C MET A 145 -17.27 -10.68 -1.77
N ASN A 146 -17.92 -10.92 -2.90
CA ASN A 146 -17.46 -10.47 -4.22
C ASN A 146 -17.79 -9.00 -4.54
N ASP A 147 -18.62 -8.35 -3.72
CA ASP A 147 -19.08 -6.97 -3.94
C ASP A 147 -18.23 -5.94 -3.15
N VAL A 148 -17.21 -6.40 -2.44
CA VAL A 148 -16.33 -5.52 -1.65
C VAL A 148 -15.35 -4.81 -2.59
N ILE A 149 -15.29 -3.48 -2.50
CA ILE A 149 -14.36 -2.64 -3.25
C ILE A 149 -12.93 -2.91 -2.80
N VAL A 150 -12.03 -3.23 -3.71
CA VAL A 150 -10.60 -3.44 -3.41
C VAL A 150 -9.74 -2.49 -4.21
N ALA A 151 -8.85 -1.77 -3.52
CA ALA A 151 -7.91 -0.83 -4.11
C ALA A 151 -6.45 -1.24 -3.81
N GLY A 152 -5.58 -1.09 -4.80
CA GLY A 152 -4.14 -1.36 -4.73
C GLY A 152 -3.29 -0.12 -5.00
N PHE A 153 -1.98 -0.35 -5.06
CA PHE A 153 -0.96 0.62 -5.42
C PHE A 153 0.22 -0.13 -6.04
N ASP A 154 0.80 0.35 -7.10
CA ASP A 154 2.01 0.00 -7.87
C ASP A 154 1.70 -0.12 -9.37
N GLY A 155 0.51 -0.57 -9.78
CA GLY A 155 0.15 -0.81 -11.18
C GLY A 155 0.79 -2.07 -11.75
N SER A 156 0.86 -3.14 -10.96
CA SER A 156 1.43 -4.43 -11.37
C SER A 156 0.59 -5.11 -12.45
N ARG A 157 1.21 -5.95 -13.24
CA ARG A 157 0.54 -6.69 -14.32
C ARG A 157 -0.58 -7.57 -13.78
N GLU A 158 -0.32 -8.26 -12.68
CA GLU A 158 -1.25 -9.16 -12.02
C GLU A 158 -2.51 -8.43 -11.53
N VAL A 159 -2.34 -7.21 -10.97
CA VAL A 159 -3.49 -6.40 -10.55
C VAL A 159 -4.24 -5.82 -11.75
N MET A 160 -3.56 -5.43 -12.83
CA MET A 160 -4.22 -5.00 -14.06
C MET A 160 -5.11 -6.11 -14.63
N ASP A 161 -4.63 -7.35 -14.63
CA ASP A 161 -5.42 -8.52 -15.04
C ASP A 161 -6.61 -8.77 -14.09
N ALA A 162 -6.43 -8.57 -12.77
CA ALA A 162 -7.49 -8.67 -11.77
C ALA A 162 -8.56 -7.56 -11.89
N ILE A 163 -8.17 -6.35 -12.28
CA ILE A 163 -9.10 -5.25 -12.59
C ILE A 163 -9.97 -5.62 -13.80
N VAL A 164 -9.36 -6.14 -14.86
CA VAL A 164 -10.10 -6.60 -16.06
C VAL A 164 -11.08 -7.72 -15.70
N ALA A 165 -10.72 -8.59 -14.75
CA ALA A 165 -11.59 -9.66 -14.26
C ALA A 165 -12.71 -9.18 -13.31
N GLY A 166 -12.64 -7.95 -12.81
CA GLY A 166 -13.58 -7.38 -11.84
C GLY A 166 -13.30 -7.77 -10.39
N ASP A 167 -12.12 -8.28 -10.09
CA ASP A 167 -11.69 -8.76 -8.78
C ASP A 167 -11.08 -7.66 -7.89
N ILE A 168 -10.56 -6.62 -8.53
CA ILE A 168 -9.99 -5.41 -7.92
C ILE A 168 -10.55 -4.22 -8.68
N ASN A 169 -10.85 -3.12 -7.99
CA ASN A 169 -11.50 -1.97 -8.61
C ASN A 169 -10.50 -1.02 -9.27
N HIS A 170 -9.40 -0.72 -8.59
CA HIS A 170 -8.36 0.15 -9.14
C HIS A 170 -7.00 -0.04 -8.46
N THR A 171 -5.98 0.50 -9.09
CA THR A 171 -4.62 0.62 -8.54
C THR A 171 -4.01 1.94 -8.97
N VAL A 172 -3.08 2.44 -8.18
CA VAL A 172 -2.26 3.62 -8.51
C VAL A 172 -1.00 3.17 -9.24
N LEU A 173 -0.76 3.66 -10.44
CA LEU A 173 0.46 3.35 -11.17
C LEU A 173 1.67 4.09 -10.58
N GLN A 174 2.69 3.35 -10.14
CA GLN A 174 4.01 3.91 -9.86
C GLN A 174 4.80 4.10 -11.17
N PRO A 175 5.31 5.30 -11.47
CA PRO A 175 6.06 5.54 -12.70
C PRO A 175 7.53 5.10 -12.58
N ILE A 176 7.79 3.87 -12.15
CA ILE A 176 9.16 3.35 -11.89
C ILE A 176 10.04 3.37 -13.15
N ALA A 177 9.45 3.23 -14.32
CA ALA A 177 10.18 3.30 -15.59
C ALA A 177 10.75 4.69 -15.90
N ASN A 178 10.43 5.72 -15.12
CA ASN A 178 10.88 7.10 -15.30
C ASN A 178 12.01 7.51 -14.33
N PHE A 179 12.55 6.56 -13.59
CA PHE A 179 13.69 6.78 -12.67
C PHE A 179 15.06 6.63 -13.37
#